data_875eedbcd6a2586a48d0e049c83adb4e
#
_entry.id   875eedbcd6a2586a48d0e049c83adb4e
#
_cell.length_a   1.000
_cell.length_b   1.000
_cell.length_c   1.000
_cell.angle_alpha   90.00
_cell.angle_beta   90.00
_cell.angle_gamma   90.00
#
_symmetry.space_group_name_H-M   'P 1'
#
loop_
_entity.id
_entity.type
_entity.pdbx_description
1 polymer ?
#
loop_
_entity_poly.entity_id
_entity_poly.type
_entity_poly.pdbx_seq_one_letter_code
_entity_poly.pdbx_strand_id
1 'polypeptide(L)'
;GRPVVLEKPTSFAARAYLAIAMELAGRLQGLPTTVLKPFAWTWETNEGEPAWVESAVRPTGSQTTPVGFRRRDARTLSVLWEDGHRNDFDVRDLRLACPCARCVEEMSGRPLLDPKSVLPDVAPRTITSGGNYAITFGWNDGHSTGIYSFKHLRALAERDAAKVVEDV
;
A
#
# COMPACT_ATOMS: atom_id res chain seq x y z
N GLY A 1 -30.01 16.01 -0.41
CA GLY A 1 -30.23 17.11 0.56
C GLY A 1 -28.95 17.92 0.74
N ARG A 2 -29.06 19.20 1.06
CA ARG A 2 -27.89 20.02 1.38
C ARG A 2 -27.36 19.67 2.78
N PRO A 3 -26.06 19.79 3.03
CA PRO A 3 -25.48 19.55 4.37
C PRO A 3 -26.08 20.52 5.41
N VAL A 4 -26.30 20.04 6.65
CA VAL A 4 -26.91 20.80 7.75
C VAL A 4 -26.17 22.11 8.07
N VAL A 5 -24.86 22.16 7.87
CA VAL A 5 -24.02 23.35 8.04
C VAL A 5 -24.34 24.47 7.04
N LEU A 6 -24.88 24.12 5.88
CA LEU A 6 -25.31 25.10 4.85
C LEU A 6 -26.78 25.47 4.99
N GLU A 7 -27.66 24.55 5.42
CA GLU A 7 -29.10 24.81 5.54
C GLU A 7 -29.47 25.51 6.84
N LYS A 8 -28.83 25.11 7.96
CA LYS A 8 -29.09 25.63 9.32
C LYS A 8 -27.79 25.93 10.04
N PRO A 9 -27.01 26.94 9.61
CA PRO A 9 -25.65 27.18 10.14
C PRO A 9 -25.60 27.53 11.61
N THR A 10 -26.70 28.04 12.17
CA THR A 10 -26.82 28.39 13.59
C THR A 10 -27.33 27.24 14.47
N SER A 11 -27.70 26.10 13.90
CA SER A 11 -28.17 24.94 14.65
C SER A 11 -27.05 24.37 15.56
N PHE A 12 -27.45 23.70 16.64
CA PHE A 12 -26.50 23.00 17.52
C PHE A 12 -25.61 22.01 16.75
N ALA A 13 -26.22 21.24 15.87
CA ALA A 13 -25.50 20.29 15.04
C ALA A 13 -24.47 20.97 14.12
N ALA A 14 -24.85 22.05 13.43
CA ALA A 14 -23.94 22.79 12.56
C ALA A 14 -22.76 23.37 13.34
N ARG A 15 -22.99 23.94 14.52
CA ARG A 15 -21.92 24.46 15.39
C ARG A 15 -20.99 23.35 15.88
N ALA A 16 -21.53 22.18 16.25
CA ALA A 16 -20.72 21.03 16.67
C ALA A 16 -19.82 20.54 15.53
N TYR A 17 -20.36 20.39 14.30
CA TYR A 17 -19.55 20.02 13.14
C TYR A 17 -18.47 21.04 12.81
N LEU A 18 -18.79 22.34 12.88
CA LEU A 18 -17.79 23.38 12.64
C LEU A 18 -16.69 23.39 13.71
N ALA A 19 -17.03 23.20 14.97
CA ALA A 19 -16.04 23.11 16.04
C ALA A 19 -15.09 21.94 15.85
N ILE A 20 -15.61 20.76 15.53
CA ILE A 20 -14.79 19.58 15.21
C ILE A 20 -13.90 19.83 13.99
N ALA A 21 -14.45 20.42 12.94
CA ALA A 21 -13.69 20.72 11.71
C ALA A 21 -12.55 21.71 11.99
N MET A 22 -12.81 22.75 12.78
CA MET A 22 -11.78 23.73 13.17
C MET A 22 -10.68 23.11 14.03
N GLU A 23 -11.04 22.26 14.98
CA GLU A 23 -10.07 21.55 15.82
C GLU A 23 -9.21 20.60 15.00
N LEU A 24 -9.82 19.82 14.09
CA LEU A 24 -9.11 18.94 13.16
C LEU A 24 -8.19 19.74 12.24
N ALA A 25 -8.67 20.85 11.66
CA ALA A 25 -7.86 21.71 10.82
C ALA A 25 -6.65 22.27 11.59
N GLY A 26 -6.83 22.69 12.83
CA GLY A 26 -5.73 23.15 13.71
C GLY A 26 -4.70 22.04 13.98
N ARG A 27 -5.14 20.82 14.24
CA ARG A 27 -4.25 19.67 14.46
C ARG A 27 -3.51 19.22 13.19
N LEU A 28 -4.12 19.44 12.01
CA LEU A 28 -3.53 19.08 10.72
C LEU A 28 -2.53 20.14 10.22
N GLN A 29 -2.61 21.37 10.71
CA GLN A 29 -1.72 22.49 10.37
C GLN A 29 -0.31 22.33 10.90
N GLY A 30 0.37 21.36 10.73
CA GLY A 30 1.75 21.12 11.19
C GLY A 30 2.16 19.68 10.99
N LEU A 31 1.21 18.85 10.54
CA LEU A 31 1.56 17.51 10.13
C LEU A 31 2.31 17.59 8.79
N PRO A 32 3.45 16.93 8.65
CA PRO A 32 4.11 16.82 7.38
C PRO A 32 3.13 16.14 6.42
N THR A 33 2.73 16.85 5.37
CA THR A 33 1.89 16.29 4.31
C THR A 33 2.77 15.37 3.45
N THR A 34 2.95 14.16 3.91
CA THR A 34 3.60 13.10 3.15
C THR A 34 2.57 12.61 2.13
N VAL A 35 2.52 13.25 1.00
CA VAL A 35 1.63 12.87 -0.10
C VAL A 35 2.45 12.06 -1.09
N LEU A 36 2.21 10.75 -1.13
CA LEU A 36 2.59 9.97 -2.29
C LEU A 36 1.86 10.55 -3.50
N LYS A 37 2.60 11.01 -4.51
CA LYS A 37 1.97 11.35 -5.78
C LYS A 37 1.28 10.10 -6.28
N PRO A 38 -0.01 10.18 -6.66
CA PRO A 38 -0.69 9.05 -7.27
C PRO A 38 0.13 8.55 -8.45
N PHE A 39 0.40 7.26 -8.50
CA PHE A 39 1.08 6.64 -9.61
C PHE A 39 0.29 5.42 -10.10
N ALA A 40 0.37 5.16 -11.37
CA ALA A 40 -0.04 3.91 -12.00
C ALA A 40 1.14 3.42 -12.85
N TRP A 41 1.55 2.19 -12.60
CA TRP A 41 2.70 1.59 -13.25
C TRP A 41 2.32 0.27 -13.91
N THR A 42 2.72 0.07 -15.18
CA THR A 42 2.51 -1.17 -15.92
C THR A 42 3.75 -2.04 -15.77
N TRP A 43 3.57 -3.28 -15.31
CA TRP A 43 4.68 -4.18 -15.02
C TRP A 43 5.55 -4.52 -16.23
N GLU A 44 4.95 -4.59 -17.42
CA GLU A 44 5.62 -5.02 -18.64
C GLU A 44 6.49 -3.94 -19.31
N THR A 45 6.29 -2.67 -19.02
CA THR A 45 6.93 -1.55 -19.73
C THR A 45 8.30 -1.14 -19.22
N ASN A 46 8.88 -1.85 -18.26
CA ASN A 46 10.22 -1.57 -17.76
C ASN A 46 11.31 -2.35 -18.51
N GLU A 47 11.33 -2.26 -19.84
CA GLU A 47 12.50 -2.59 -20.65
C GLU A 47 13.46 -1.40 -20.65
N GLY A 48 14.35 -1.38 -19.69
CA GLY A 48 15.36 -0.34 -19.52
C GLY A 48 15.88 -0.38 -18.08
N GLU A 49 16.93 0.36 -17.75
CA GLU A 49 17.37 0.48 -16.36
C GLU A 49 16.15 0.87 -15.51
N PRO A 50 15.79 0.05 -14.52
CA PRO A 50 14.55 0.24 -13.78
C PRO A 50 14.68 1.52 -12.98
N ALA A 51 14.09 2.59 -13.48
CA ALA A 51 13.94 3.81 -12.72
C ALA A 51 13.10 3.52 -11.47
N TRP A 52 13.55 4.01 -10.33
CA TRP A 52 12.71 4.02 -9.15
C TRP A 52 11.53 4.93 -9.44
N VAL A 53 10.33 4.42 -9.24
CA VAL A 53 9.15 5.28 -9.16
C VAL A 53 9.26 6.00 -7.82
N GLU A 54 9.84 7.19 -7.85
CA GLU A 54 10.06 7.98 -6.65
C GLU A 54 8.73 8.40 -6.04
N SER A 55 8.61 8.10 -4.77
CA SER A 55 7.58 8.73 -3.95
C SER A 55 8.06 10.13 -3.56
N ALA A 56 7.26 11.16 -3.80
CA ALA A 56 7.58 12.54 -3.46
C ALA A 56 7.43 12.80 -1.94
N VAL A 57 8.02 11.92 -1.12
CA VAL A 57 7.93 11.95 0.33
C VAL A 57 9.12 12.71 0.89
N ARG A 58 8.85 13.67 1.78
CA ARG A 58 9.93 14.23 2.62
C ARG A 58 10.34 13.19 3.65
N PRO A 59 11.67 12.99 3.85
CA PRO A 59 12.15 12.01 4.80
C PRO A 59 11.65 12.29 6.23
N THR A 60 10.94 11.34 6.81
CA THR A 60 10.52 11.37 8.23
C THR A 60 11.22 10.28 9.07
N GLY A 61 12.08 9.46 8.41
CA GLY A 61 12.73 8.30 9.03
C GLY A 61 11.78 7.13 9.34
N SER A 62 10.61 7.11 8.72
CA SER A 62 9.59 6.08 8.96
C SER A 62 9.96 4.75 8.32
N GLN A 63 9.91 3.67 9.10
CA GLN A 63 10.13 2.32 8.62
C GLN A 63 9.04 1.79 7.68
N THR A 64 7.89 2.45 7.61
CA THR A 64 6.74 2.02 6.81
C THR A 64 6.38 2.99 5.70
N THR A 65 7.25 3.95 5.39
CA THR A 65 7.08 4.90 4.29
C THR A 65 7.98 4.50 3.13
N PRO A 66 7.45 4.02 2.00
CA PRO A 66 8.26 3.72 0.83
C PRO A 66 8.65 5.03 0.13
N VAL A 67 9.90 5.13 -0.29
CA VAL A 67 10.44 6.23 -1.10
C VAL A 67 10.63 5.83 -2.56
N GLY A 68 10.51 4.54 -2.89
CA GLY A 68 10.58 4.09 -4.26
C GLY A 68 10.13 2.64 -4.44
N PHE A 69 9.65 2.36 -5.63
CA PHE A 69 9.29 1.02 -6.11
C PHE A 69 10.05 0.74 -7.40
N ARG A 70 10.51 -0.49 -7.58
CA ARG A 70 11.25 -0.90 -8.75
C ARG A 70 10.95 -2.35 -9.11
N ARG A 71 10.70 -2.64 -10.39
CA ARG A 71 10.80 -3.99 -10.91
C ARG A 71 12.28 -4.34 -11.07
N ARG A 72 12.78 -5.29 -10.32
CA ARG A 72 14.16 -5.77 -10.42
C ARG A 72 14.34 -6.75 -11.59
N ASP A 73 13.39 -7.65 -11.71
CA ASP A 73 13.30 -8.65 -12.77
C ASP A 73 11.84 -9.09 -13.00
N ALA A 74 11.61 -10.12 -13.79
CA ALA A 74 10.26 -10.60 -14.12
C ALA A 74 9.46 -11.04 -12.87
N ARG A 75 10.12 -11.37 -11.77
CA ARG A 75 9.50 -11.95 -10.58
C ARG A 75 9.71 -11.14 -9.31
N THR A 76 10.52 -10.09 -9.35
CA THR A 76 10.96 -9.39 -8.15
C THR A 76 10.53 -7.92 -8.17
N LEU A 77 9.74 -7.52 -7.17
CA LEU A 77 9.44 -6.15 -6.84
C LEU A 77 10.36 -5.69 -5.70
N SER A 78 11.17 -4.67 -5.94
CA SER A 78 11.98 -4.01 -4.90
C SER A 78 11.23 -2.80 -4.35
N VAL A 79 11.27 -2.65 -3.04
CA VAL A 79 10.75 -1.48 -2.31
C VAL A 79 11.89 -0.86 -1.52
N LEU A 80 12.13 0.43 -1.73
CA LEU A 80 13.06 1.22 -0.94
C LEU A 80 12.27 2.02 0.09
N TRP A 81 12.66 1.89 1.35
CA TRP A 81 12.01 2.56 2.48
C TRP A 81 12.77 3.82 2.89
N GLU A 82 12.08 4.70 3.56
CA GLU A 82 12.62 5.97 4.03
C GLU A 82 13.76 5.82 5.07
N ASP A 83 13.74 4.72 5.82
CA ASP A 83 14.79 4.34 6.76
C ASP A 83 16.06 3.79 6.08
N GLY A 84 16.10 3.78 4.75
CA GLY A 84 17.22 3.27 3.94
C GLY A 84 17.20 1.77 3.68
N HIS A 85 16.28 1.01 4.29
CA HIS A 85 16.17 -0.41 4.01
C HIS A 85 15.59 -0.64 2.62
N ARG A 86 16.00 -1.74 1.99
CA ARG A 86 15.45 -2.26 0.75
C ARG A 86 14.96 -3.67 0.98
N ASN A 87 13.73 -3.95 0.53
CA ASN A 87 13.19 -5.29 0.51
C ASN A 87 12.83 -5.69 -0.90
N ASP A 88 13.18 -6.93 -1.25
CA ASP A 88 12.86 -7.56 -2.52
C ASP A 88 11.78 -8.61 -2.25
N PHE A 89 10.69 -8.54 -3.02
CA PHE A 89 9.53 -9.43 -2.89
C PHE A 89 9.37 -10.28 -4.13
N ASP A 90 9.25 -11.59 -3.99
CA ASP A 90 8.76 -12.44 -5.08
C ASP A 90 7.29 -12.10 -5.33
N VAL A 91 6.92 -11.88 -6.60
CA VAL A 91 5.57 -11.45 -6.96
C VAL A 91 4.52 -12.53 -6.67
N ARG A 92 4.88 -13.82 -6.75
CA ARG A 92 3.99 -14.91 -6.39
C ARG A 92 3.70 -14.95 -4.90
N ASP A 93 4.72 -14.70 -4.07
CA ASP A 93 4.55 -14.63 -2.61
C ASP A 93 3.69 -13.41 -2.22
N LEU A 94 3.87 -12.27 -2.89
CA LEU A 94 2.97 -11.13 -2.76
C LEU A 94 1.52 -11.51 -3.12
N ARG A 95 1.31 -12.26 -4.20
CA ARG A 95 -0.04 -12.70 -4.61
C ARG A 95 -0.65 -13.65 -3.57
N LEU A 96 0.13 -14.58 -3.02
CA LEU A 96 -0.29 -15.49 -1.97
C LEU A 96 -0.58 -14.77 -0.65
N ALA A 97 0.12 -13.68 -0.36
CA ALA A 97 -0.07 -12.84 0.82
C ALA A 97 -1.15 -11.76 0.64
N CYS A 98 -2.03 -11.89 -0.37
CA CYS A 98 -3.08 -10.92 -0.63
C CYS A 98 -4.02 -10.73 0.58
N PRO A 99 -4.19 -9.50 1.11
CA PRO A 99 -4.95 -9.27 2.33
C PRO A 99 -6.45 -9.07 2.12
N CYS A 100 -6.99 -9.22 0.90
CA CYS A 100 -8.42 -8.95 0.65
C CYS A 100 -9.32 -10.04 1.25
N ALA A 101 -10.60 -9.72 1.48
CA ALA A 101 -11.61 -10.61 2.04
C ALA A 101 -11.86 -11.89 1.22
N ARG A 102 -11.47 -11.94 -0.05
CA ARG A 102 -11.52 -13.17 -0.87
C ARG A 102 -10.35 -14.11 -0.60
N CYS A 103 -9.24 -13.60 -0.09
CA CYS A 103 -8.02 -14.35 0.16
C CYS A 103 -7.79 -14.66 1.64
N VAL A 104 -8.36 -13.83 2.53
CA VAL A 104 -8.22 -13.96 3.98
C VAL A 104 -9.56 -13.69 4.65
N GLU A 105 -9.94 -14.50 5.61
CA GLU A 105 -11.13 -14.27 6.42
C GLU A 105 -10.90 -13.10 7.38
N GLU A 106 -11.77 -12.09 7.32
CA GLU A 106 -11.57 -10.81 8.03
C GLU A 106 -11.52 -10.95 9.55
N MET A 107 -12.34 -11.84 10.11
CA MET A 107 -12.46 -11.97 11.57
C MET A 107 -11.35 -12.81 12.21
N SER A 108 -10.91 -13.87 11.54
CA SER A 108 -9.93 -14.82 12.10
C SER A 108 -8.53 -14.69 11.51
N GLY A 109 -8.40 -13.98 10.37
CA GLY A 109 -7.15 -13.95 9.61
C GLY A 109 -6.80 -15.26 8.91
N ARG A 110 -7.73 -16.24 8.89
CA ARG A 110 -7.51 -17.55 8.27
C ARG A 110 -7.37 -17.40 6.75
N PRO A 111 -6.33 -18.00 6.13
CA PRO A 111 -6.19 -18.03 4.68
C PRO A 111 -7.40 -18.74 4.02
N LEU A 112 -8.00 -18.10 3.03
CA LEU A 112 -9.07 -18.65 2.17
C LEU A 112 -8.53 -18.99 0.79
N LEU A 113 -7.44 -18.34 0.35
CA LEU A 113 -6.80 -18.59 -0.93
C LEU A 113 -6.12 -19.96 -0.90
N ASP A 114 -6.49 -20.85 -1.82
CA ASP A 114 -5.73 -22.08 -2.06
C ASP A 114 -4.43 -21.73 -2.81
N PRO A 115 -3.25 -21.99 -2.22
CA PRO A 115 -1.97 -21.72 -2.87
C PRO A 115 -1.78 -22.41 -4.22
N LYS A 116 -2.45 -23.54 -4.44
CA LYS A 116 -2.41 -24.29 -5.71
C LYS A 116 -3.20 -23.61 -6.82
N SER A 117 -4.14 -22.74 -6.48
CA SER A 117 -4.91 -21.95 -7.45
C SER A 117 -4.11 -20.81 -8.06
N VAL A 118 -2.99 -20.42 -7.43
CA VAL A 118 -2.12 -19.36 -7.93
C VAL A 118 -1.04 -19.97 -8.81
N LEU A 119 -1.09 -19.64 -10.10
CA LEU A 119 -0.15 -20.17 -11.08
C LEU A 119 1.30 -19.76 -10.78
N PRO A 120 2.29 -20.60 -11.15
CA PRO A 120 3.70 -20.29 -10.92
C PRO A 120 4.18 -19.03 -11.66
N ASP A 121 3.55 -18.69 -12.78
CA ASP A 121 3.84 -17.53 -13.63
C ASP A 121 2.96 -16.32 -13.32
N VAL A 122 2.29 -16.32 -12.17
CA VAL A 122 1.53 -15.14 -11.73
C VAL A 122 2.44 -13.93 -11.64
N ALA A 123 1.98 -12.82 -12.22
CA ALA A 123 2.70 -11.55 -12.22
C ALA A 123 1.72 -10.37 -12.16
N PRO A 124 2.13 -9.23 -11.61
CA PRO A 124 1.35 -8.01 -11.74
C PRO A 124 1.27 -7.60 -13.21
N ARG A 125 0.13 -7.07 -13.63
CA ARG A 125 -0.01 -6.28 -14.88
C ARG A 125 0.14 -4.80 -14.57
N THR A 126 -0.46 -4.37 -13.46
CA THR A 126 -0.43 -2.98 -13.01
C THR A 126 -0.17 -2.90 -11.52
N ILE A 127 0.53 -1.86 -11.10
CA ILE A 127 0.70 -1.47 -9.70
C ILE A 127 0.24 -0.02 -9.60
N THR A 128 -0.70 0.26 -8.70
CA THR A 128 -1.23 1.61 -8.50
C THR A 128 -1.18 2.01 -7.04
N SER A 129 -0.99 3.29 -6.78
CA SER A 129 -1.05 3.82 -5.42
C SER A 129 -2.47 3.78 -4.87
N GLY A 130 -2.64 3.28 -3.66
CA GLY A 130 -3.87 3.33 -2.87
C GLY A 130 -3.76 4.44 -1.82
N GLY A 131 -3.93 5.70 -2.23
CA GLY A 131 -3.70 6.84 -1.35
C GLY A 131 -2.25 6.94 -0.88
N ASN A 132 -2.04 7.36 0.37
CA ASN A 132 -0.71 7.57 0.97
C ASN A 132 -0.24 6.38 1.84
N TYR A 133 -0.94 5.26 1.81
CA TYR A 133 -0.71 4.19 2.78
C TYR A 133 -0.61 2.80 2.17
N ALA A 134 -0.92 2.64 0.87
CA ALA A 134 -1.00 1.33 0.24
C ALA A 134 -0.64 1.35 -1.24
N ILE A 135 -0.42 0.17 -1.79
CA ILE A 135 -0.46 -0.12 -3.23
C ILE A 135 -1.48 -1.20 -3.52
N THR A 136 -1.98 -1.22 -4.74
CA THR A 136 -2.86 -2.27 -5.27
C THR A 136 -2.24 -2.88 -6.51
N PHE A 137 -2.48 -4.17 -6.70
CA PHE A 137 -2.00 -4.92 -7.86
C PHE A 137 -3.17 -5.37 -8.71
N GLY A 138 -3.09 -5.14 -10.02
CA GLY A 138 -3.87 -5.88 -10.99
C GLY A 138 -3.05 -7.07 -11.50
N TRP A 139 -3.43 -8.28 -11.13
CA TRP A 139 -2.69 -9.50 -11.46
C TRP A 139 -3.10 -10.09 -12.81
N ASN A 140 -2.22 -10.89 -13.44
CA ASN A 140 -2.52 -11.59 -14.68
C ASN A 140 -3.53 -12.73 -14.52
N ASP A 141 -3.75 -13.22 -13.28
CA ASP A 141 -4.83 -14.18 -12.94
C ASP A 141 -6.21 -13.54 -12.79
N GLY A 142 -6.35 -12.23 -13.08
CA GLY A 142 -7.59 -11.46 -12.98
C GLY A 142 -7.92 -10.95 -11.58
N HIS A 143 -7.10 -11.22 -10.58
CA HIS A 143 -7.29 -10.72 -9.23
C HIS A 143 -6.81 -9.25 -9.11
N SER A 144 -7.62 -8.38 -8.47
CA SER A 144 -7.30 -6.94 -8.36
C SER A 144 -7.82 -6.26 -7.08
N THR A 145 -8.35 -7.03 -6.11
CA THR A 145 -9.03 -6.46 -4.94
C THR A 145 -8.12 -6.29 -3.72
N GLY A 146 -6.85 -6.68 -3.81
CA GLY A 146 -5.89 -6.59 -2.71
C GLY A 146 -5.38 -5.17 -2.50
N ILE A 147 -5.55 -4.63 -1.28
CA ILE A 147 -4.96 -3.38 -0.84
C ILE A 147 -3.80 -3.72 0.09
N TYR A 148 -2.58 -3.58 -0.40
CA TYR A 148 -1.37 -3.87 0.36
C TYR A 148 -0.90 -2.62 1.06
N SER A 149 -1.26 -2.45 2.34
CA SER A 149 -0.75 -1.32 3.11
C SER A 149 0.78 -1.41 3.24
N PHE A 150 1.44 -0.28 3.34
CA PHE A 150 2.90 -0.25 3.49
C PHE A 150 3.36 -0.95 4.76
N LYS A 151 2.57 -0.84 5.83
CA LYS A 151 2.79 -1.62 7.07
C LYS A 151 2.72 -3.12 6.82
N HIS A 152 1.76 -3.59 6.02
CA HIS A 152 1.63 -4.99 5.66
C HIS A 152 2.82 -5.48 4.83
N LEU A 153 3.26 -4.70 3.83
CA LEU A 153 4.44 -5.02 3.03
C LEU A 153 5.70 -5.11 3.90
N ARG A 154 5.90 -4.18 4.83
CA ARG A 154 7.05 -4.23 5.74
C ARG A 154 7.04 -5.48 6.62
N ALA A 155 5.89 -5.82 7.18
CA ALA A 155 5.72 -7.04 7.99
C ALA A 155 5.93 -8.34 7.18
N LEU A 156 5.60 -8.36 5.89
CA LEU A 156 5.91 -9.49 5.00
C LEU A 156 7.41 -9.67 4.85
N ALA A 157 8.13 -8.58 4.58
CA ALA A 157 9.59 -8.60 4.43
C ALA A 157 10.31 -9.10 5.69
N GLU A 158 9.85 -8.70 6.86
CA GLU A 158 10.40 -9.12 8.15
C GLU A 158 10.18 -10.62 8.41
N ARG A 159 9.01 -11.16 8.03
CA ARG A 159 8.73 -12.61 8.14
C ARG A 159 9.59 -13.44 7.19
N ASP A 160 9.83 -12.96 5.98
CA ASP A 160 10.65 -13.68 5.01
C ASP A 160 12.14 -13.64 5.41
N ALA A 161 12.61 -12.54 5.98
CA ALA A 161 13.96 -12.46 6.56
C ALA A 161 14.15 -13.41 7.75
N ALA A 162 13.13 -13.61 8.59
CA ALA A 162 13.18 -14.55 9.72
C ALA A 162 13.26 -16.01 9.26
N LYS A 163 12.56 -16.39 8.18
CA LYS A 163 12.64 -17.74 7.63
C LYS A 163 14.05 -18.12 7.13
N VAL A 164 14.75 -17.15 6.52
CA VAL A 164 16.12 -17.38 6.02
C VAL A 164 17.12 -17.68 7.15
N VAL A 165 16.85 -17.18 8.36
CA VAL A 165 17.71 -17.41 9.54
C VAL A 165 17.45 -18.77 10.19
N GLU A 166 16.24 -19.33 10.09
CA GLU A 166 15.89 -20.64 10.65
C GLU A 166 16.37 -21.81 9.78
N ASP A 167 16.66 -21.58 8.50
CA ASP A 167 17.15 -22.60 7.54
C ASP A 167 18.69 -22.69 7.48
N VAL A 168 19.45 -22.01 8.37
CA VAL A 168 20.92 -22.03 8.51
C VAL A 168 21.31 -22.69 9.82
#